data_367123ece279b768d06c3f4c50e1f3f7
#
_entry.id   367123ece279b768d06c3f4c50e1f3f7
#
_cell.length_a   1.000
_cell.length_b   1.000
_cell.length_c   1.000
_cell.angle_alpha   90.00
_cell.angle_beta   90.00
_cell.angle_gamma   90.00
#
_symmetry.space_group_name_H-M   'P 1'
#
loop_
_entity.id
_entity.type
_entity.pdbx_description
1 polymer ?
#
loop_
_entity_poly.entity_id
_entity_poly.type
_entity_poly.pdbx_seq_one_letter_code
_entity_poly.pdbx_strand_id
1 'polypeptide(L)'
;MKTIKTISLILTLTLIFGGFLISQEKAKDQELFEKAKKFIYQKEWMEAVKELDKITEEFKKSKYLAESLYWLGYSLDRYSSTLTNMEKQLEIKEDALKHLDSMIISYSTSSWADDAKVLRVQIAEELVKNGLPEFRKYINGSLESLEGLEGLEGLEELGLEDLHPEENIDPELELKLVALNALLNVDEEKAFPIVEKIVRKSEDAKLRERAVFILGQSKDSRVTPLMAELAAKDSDLRVKECAIFWLGQRKDKESLDTLLKIYDTETDTRIKEKLLFAFSQNKSKKAREKLLDIAKNDKDMEAREKAIFWIGEEKNEEVLDILSDMYSKTDNVNLKKRMIFSISQNKSDKAIKMLIELAKKEKDYELKKQIVFWLGQSKNKEALEFLKEIIEK
;
A
#
# COMPACT_ATOMS: atom_id res chain seq x y z
N MET A 1 -58.54 1.92 -25.96
CA MET A 1 -57.34 1.44 -26.67
C MET A 1 -56.34 2.56 -27.09
N LYS A 2 -56.74 3.80 -27.30
CA LYS A 2 -55.82 4.92 -27.68
C LYS A 2 -54.94 5.41 -26.50
N THR A 3 -55.44 5.45 -25.29
CA THR A 3 -54.71 5.93 -24.09
C THR A 3 -53.57 5.02 -23.64
N ILE A 4 -53.67 3.71 -23.80
CA ILE A 4 -52.61 2.76 -23.40
C ILE A 4 -51.40 2.84 -24.35
N LYS A 5 -51.64 3.08 -25.66
CA LYS A 5 -50.54 3.24 -26.62
C LYS A 5 -49.75 4.53 -26.43
N THR A 6 -50.39 5.60 -25.96
CA THR A 6 -49.70 6.88 -25.70
C THR A 6 -48.84 6.81 -24.46
N ILE A 7 -49.26 6.11 -23.39
CA ILE A 7 -48.48 5.92 -22.16
C ILE A 7 -47.26 5.01 -22.43
N SER A 8 -47.44 3.95 -23.26
CA SER A 8 -46.34 3.07 -23.65
C SER A 8 -45.27 3.80 -24.49
N LEU A 9 -45.67 4.72 -25.35
CA LEU A 9 -44.77 5.50 -26.21
C LEU A 9 -43.98 6.55 -25.39
N ILE A 10 -44.60 7.16 -24.40
CA ILE A 10 -43.91 8.11 -23.46
C ILE A 10 -42.91 7.36 -22.60
N LEU A 11 -43.25 6.20 -22.06
CA LEU A 11 -42.32 5.38 -21.25
C LEU A 11 -41.13 4.86 -22.08
N THR A 12 -41.33 4.48 -23.34
CA THR A 12 -40.24 4.07 -24.23
C THR A 12 -39.36 5.24 -24.66
N LEU A 13 -39.90 6.41 -24.90
CA LEU A 13 -39.13 7.63 -25.18
C LEU A 13 -38.31 8.10 -23.98
N THR A 14 -38.85 8.04 -22.76
CA THR A 14 -38.08 8.39 -21.54
C THR A 14 -36.98 7.39 -21.26
N LEU A 15 -37.16 6.10 -21.53
CA LEU A 15 -36.07 5.08 -21.38
C LEU A 15 -34.99 5.23 -22.46
N ILE A 16 -35.36 5.58 -23.70
CA ILE A 16 -34.40 5.80 -24.80
C ILE A 16 -33.62 7.10 -24.58
N PHE A 17 -34.30 8.20 -24.21
CA PHE A 17 -33.61 9.46 -23.90
C PHE A 17 -32.78 9.37 -22.62
N GLY A 18 -33.25 8.70 -21.56
CA GLY A 18 -32.52 8.44 -20.36
C GLY A 18 -31.27 7.59 -20.62
N GLY A 19 -31.39 6.53 -21.43
CA GLY A 19 -30.24 5.69 -21.82
C GLY A 19 -29.23 6.43 -22.70
N PHE A 20 -29.67 7.32 -23.57
CA PHE A 20 -28.80 8.14 -24.43
C PHE A 20 -28.05 9.23 -23.62
N LEU A 21 -28.71 9.89 -22.67
CA LEU A 21 -28.09 10.86 -21.76
C LEU A 21 -27.05 10.19 -20.86
N ILE A 22 -27.38 9.02 -20.28
CA ILE A 22 -26.43 8.25 -19.45
C ILE A 22 -25.23 7.76 -20.29
N SER A 23 -25.45 7.41 -21.54
CA SER A 23 -24.37 7.00 -22.46
C SER A 23 -23.46 8.18 -22.83
N GLN A 24 -24.03 9.38 -23.05
CA GLN A 24 -23.23 10.58 -23.31
C GLN A 24 -22.45 11.06 -22.06
N GLU A 25 -23.04 10.97 -20.87
CA GLU A 25 -22.36 11.27 -19.63
C GLU A 25 -21.18 10.34 -19.36
N LYS A 26 -21.37 9.03 -19.59
CA LYS A 26 -20.29 8.02 -19.46
C LYS A 26 -19.16 8.19 -20.47
N ALA A 27 -19.41 8.77 -21.62
CA ALA A 27 -18.37 9.05 -22.61
C ALA A 27 -17.56 10.30 -22.21
N LYS A 28 -18.22 11.30 -21.60
CA LYS A 28 -17.61 12.58 -21.25
C LYS A 28 -16.71 12.46 -20.00
N ASP A 29 -17.11 11.73 -18.99
CA ASP A 29 -16.27 11.49 -17.80
C ASP A 29 -15.01 10.69 -18.14
N GLN A 30 -15.11 9.72 -19.03
CA GLN A 30 -13.97 8.99 -19.55
C GLN A 30 -13.02 9.89 -20.35
N GLU A 31 -13.52 10.73 -21.22
CA GLU A 31 -12.70 11.66 -22.01
C GLU A 31 -11.93 12.63 -21.09
N LEU A 32 -12.61 13.20 -20.10
CA LEU A 32 -11.97 14.07 -19.10
C LEU A 32 -10.88 13.34 -18.32
N PHE A 33 -11.15 12.10 -17.91
CA PHE A 33 -10.21 11.30 -17.15
C PHE A 33 -8.95 10.95 -17.98
N GLU A 34 -9.09 10.51 -19.20
CA GLU A 34 -7.97 10.22 -20.10
C GLU A 34 -7.15 11.48 -20.41
N LYS A 35 -7.83 12.63 -20.56
CA LYS A 35 -7.17 13.92 -20.75
C LYS A 35 -6.37 14.34 -19.51
N ALA A 36 -6.95 14.17 -18.32
CA ALA A 36 -6.25 14.44 -17.07
C ALA A 36 -5.01 13.55 -16.91
N LYS A 37 -5.12 12.26 -17.20
CA LYS A 37 -3.97 11.33 -17.19
C LYS A 37 -2.87 11.77 -18.13
N LYS A 38 -3.21 12.24 -19.33
CA LYS A 38 -2.23 12.78 -20.27
C LYS A 38 -1.48 13.98 -19.66
N PHE A 39 -2.17 14.92 -19.02
CA PHE A 39 -1.54 16.07 -18.35
C PHE A 39 -0.66 15.65 -17.17
N ILE A 40 -1.08 14.63 -16.38
CA ILE A 40 -0.24 14.06 -15.32
C ILE A 40 1.07 13.52 -15.88
N TYR A 41 1.03 12.76 -16.99
CA TYR A 41 2.24 12.26 -17.66
C TYR A 41 3.14 13.36 -18.18
N GLN A 42 2.55 14.46 -18.65
CA GLN A 42 3.28 15.63 -19.14
C GLN A 42 3.78 16.55 -18.01
N LYS A 43 3.41 16.23 -16.74
CA LYS A 43 3.67 17.07 -15.55
C LYS A 43 3.03 18.46 -15.62
N GLU A 44 1.98 18.59 -16.40
CA GLU A 44 1.14 19.78 -16.50
C GLU A 44 0.07 19.73 -15.39
N TRP A 45 0.55 19.86 -14.14
CA TRP A 45 -0.22 19.56 -12.93
C TRP A 45 -1.52 20.33 -12.82
N MET A 46 -1.51 21.65 -13.10
CA MET A 46 -2.72 22.47 -13.03
C MET A 46 -3.74 22.16 -14.13
N GLU A 47 -3.29 21.75 -15.31
CA GLU A 47 -4.20 21.30 -16.37
C GLU A 47 -4.83 19.94 -15.98
N ALA A 48 -4.07 19.06 -15.34
CA ALA A 48 -4.61 17.83 -14.78
C ALA A 48 -5.67 18.11 -13.70
N VAL A 49 -5.37 19.01 -12.77
CA VAL A 49 -6.31 19.45 -11.71
C VAL A 49 -7.62 19.93 -12.33
N LYS A 50 -7.60 20.82 -13.32
CA LYS A 50 -8.80 21.35 -13.97
C LYS A 50 -9.71 20.27 -14.59
N GLU A 51 -9.13 19.24 -15.20
CA GLU A 51 -9.90 18.18 -15.80
C GLU A 51 -10.46 17.19 -14.75
N LEU A 52 -9.68 16.93 -13.69
CA LEU A 52 -10.10 16.08 -12.56
C LEU A 52 -11.21 16.74 -11.73
N ASP A 53 -11.10 18.05 -11.48
CA ASP A 53 -12.15 18.81 -10.80
C ASP A 53 -13.50 18.70 -11.50
N LYS A 54 -13.54 18.83 -12.82
CA LYS A 54 -14.78 18.62 -13.59
C LYS A 54 -15.39 17.25 -13.32
N ILE A 55 -14.57 16.21 -13.18
CA ILE A 55 -15.09 14.88 -12.87
C ILE A 55 -15.67 14.84 -11.46
N THR A 56 -14.94 15.39 -10.49
CA THR A 56 -15.35 15.36 -9.09
C THR A 56 -16.55 16.27 -8.81
N GLU A 57 -16.78 17.32 -9.58
CA GLU A 57 -17.92 18.24 -9.44
C GLU A 57 -19.13 17.81 -10.23
N GLU A 58 -18.97 17.48 -11.50
CA GLU A 58 -20.08 17.26 -12.45
C GLU A 58 -20.53 15.79 -12.53
N PHE A 59 -19.62 14.82 -12.27
CA PHE A 59 -19.85 13.39 -12.51
C PHE A 59 -19.83 12.54 -11.22
N LYS A 60 -20.65 12.88 -10.25
CA LYS A 60 -20.72 12.22 -8.92
C LYS A 60 -20.98 10.70 -8.94
N LYS A 61 -21.42 10.14 -10.06
CA LYS A 61 -21.65 8.70 -10.26
C LYS A 61 -20.64 8.04 -11.20
N SER A 62 -19.58 8.76 -11.57
CA SER A 62 -18.54 8.22 -12.43
C SER A 62 -17.79 7.08 -11.74
N LYS A 63 -17.49 6.04 -12.50
CA LYS A 63 -16.59 4.98 -12.02
C LYS A 63 -15.15 5.45 -11.79
N TYR A 64 -14.80 6.60 -12.35
CA TYR A 64 -13.47 7.21 -12.20
C TYR A 64 -13.38 8.13 -10.99
N LEU A 65 -14.45 8.34 -10.24
CA LEU A 65 -14.51 9.37 -9.19
C LEU A 65 -13.49 9.14 -8.08
N ALA A 66 -13.37 7.91 -7.58
CA ALA A 66 -12.38 7.57 -6.55
C ALA A 66 -10.93 7.79 -7.04
N GLU A 67 -10.61 7.29 -8.23
CA GLU A 67 -9.28 7.47 -8.84
C GLU A 67 -9.01 8.95 -9.16
N SER A 68 -10.04 9.71 -9.56
CA SER A 68 -9.92 11.15 -9.82
C SER A 68 -9.60 11.94 -8.56
N LEU A 69 -10.20 11.62 -7.43
CA LEU A 69 -9.91 12.28 -6.15
C LEU A 69 -8.45 12.02 -5.70
N TYR A 70 -7.94 10.79 -5.88
CA TYR A 70 -6.54 10.48 -5.61
C TYR A 70 -5.60 11.31 -6.50
N TRP A 71 -5.80 11.26 -7.82
CA TRP A 71 -4.96 11.98 -8.77
C TRP A 71 -5.06 13.50 -8.63
N LEU A 72 -6.18 14.01 -8.16
CA LEU A 72 -6.38 15.42 -7.85
C LEU A 72 -5.48 15.83 -6.67
N GLY A 73 -5.54 15.10 -5.55
CA GLY A 73 -4.66 15.33 -4.41
C GLY A 73 -3.18 15.21 -4.79
N TYR A 74 -2.81 14.19 -5.57
CA TYR A 74 -1.45 14.02 -6.08
C TYR A 74 -0.99 15.19 -6.96
N SER A 75 -1.83 15.64 -7.91
CA SER A 75 -1.46 16.72 -8.83
C SER A 75 -1.32 18.07 -8.12
N LEU A 76 -2.18 18.34 -7.14
CA LEU A 76 -2.07 19.53 -6.29
C LEU A 76 -0.77 19.52 -5.47
N ASP A 77 -0.40 18.40 -4.86
CA ASP A 77 0.85 18.27 -4.12
C ASP A 77 2.06 18.53 -5.03
N ARG A 78 2.08 17.90 -6.22
CA ARG A 78 3.16 18.12 -7.19
C ARG A 78 3.21 19.55 -7.73
N TYR A 79 2.06 20.18 -7.94
CA TYR A 79 1.98 21.58 -8.35
C TYR A 79 2.51 22.51 -7.25
N SER A 80 2.13 22.31 -6.00
CA SER A 80 2.61 23.12 -4.89
C SER A 80 4.13 23.19 -4.85
N SER A 81 4.80 22.06 -5.11
CA SER A 81 6.26 21.96 -5.12
C SER A 81 6.95 22.73 -6.27
N THR A 82 6.18 23.23 -7.25
CA THR A 82 6.70 24.08 -8.33
C THR A 82 6.66 25.57 -8.00
N LEU A 83 5.96 25.95 -6.95
CA LEU A 83 5.79 27.36 -6.57
C LEU A 83 6.98 27.85 -5.73
N THR A 84 7.24 29.13 -5.81
CA THR A 84 8.29 29.80 -5.00
C THR A 84 7.73 30.46 -3.74
N ASN A 85 6.42 30.73 -3.69
CA ASN A 85 5.75 31.33 -2.55
C ASN A 85 5.32 30.24 -1.56
N MET A 86 5.91 30.23 -0.36
CA MET A 86 5.65 29.22 0.67
C MET A 86 4.18 29.22 1.14
N GLU A 87 3.56 30.39 1.33
CA GLU A 87 2.17 30.47 1.78
C GLU A 87 1.23 29.80 0.79
N LYS A 88 1.41 30.05 -0.50
CA LYS A 88 0.65 29.37 -1.56
C LYS A 88 0.95 27.88 -1.67
N GLN A 89 2.19 27.48 -1.41
CA GLN A 89 2.53 26.04 -1.38
C GLN A 89 1.71 25.34 -0.31
N LEU A 90 1.67 25.90 0.90
CA LEU A 90 0.95 25.34 2.03
C LEU A 90 -0.56 25.31 1.78
N GLU A 91 -1.15 26.40 1.27
CA GLU A 91 -2.57 26.47 0.91
C GLU A 91 -2.97 25.34 -0.08
N ILE A 92 -2.16 25.09 -1.10
CA ILE A 92 -2.44 24.06 -2.10
C ILE A 92 -2.25 22.65 -1.51
N LYS A 93 -1.30 22.46 -0.61
CA LYS A 93 -1.13 21.18 0.10
C LYS A 93 -2.31 20.89 1.04
N GLU A 94 -2.87 21.89 1.69
CA GLU A 94 -4.11 21.75 2.46
C GLU A 94 -5.28 21.33 1.58
N ASP A 95 -5.36 21.86 0.37
CA ASP A 95 -6.42 21.48 -0.58
C ASP A 95 -6.22 20.06 -1.11
N ALA A 96 -4.98 19.65 -1.38
CA ALA A 96 -4.64 18.27 -1.70
C ALA A 96 -5.10 17.29 -0.61
N LEU A 97 -4.88 17.62 0.67
CA LEU A 97 -5.34 16.83 1.81
C LEU A 97 -6.86 16.64 1.84
N LYS A 98 -7.65 17.67 1.54
CA LYS A 98 -9.12 17.57 1.53
C LYS A 98 -9.63 16.57 0.49
N HIS A 99 -9.00 16.54 -0.69
CA HIS A 99 -9.37 15.59 -1.74
C HIS A 99 -8.99 14.16 -1.38
N LEU A 100 -7.81 13.96 -0.80
CA LEU A 100 -7.37 12.64 -0.31
C LEU A 100 -8.26 12.16 0.84
N ASP A 101 -8.62 13.02 1.78
CA ASP A 101 -9.57 12.68 2.85
C ASP A 101 -10.95 12.29 2.31
N SER A 102 -11.49 13.07 1.36
CA SER A 102 -12.75 12.74 0.70
C SER A 102 -12.70 11.38 0.01
N MET A 103 -11.57 11.04 -0.61
CA MET A 103 -11.32 9.75 -1.25
C MET A 103 -11.30 8.62 -0.21
N ILE A 104 -10.53 8.77 0.86
CA ILE A 104 -10.36 7.76 1.92
C ILE A 104 -11.69 7.48 2.63
N ILE A 105 -12.44 8.55 2.98
CA ILE A 105 -13.71 8.41 3.69
C ILE A 105 -14.81 7.80 2.81
N SER A 106 -14.92 8.26 1.56
CA SER A 106 -16.03 7.88 0.69
C SER A 106 -15.78 6.61 -0.11
N TYR A 107 -14.51 6.22 -0.30
CA TYR A 107 -14.09 5.11 -1.17
C TYR A 107 -13.02 4.22 -0.52
N SER A 108 -13.19 3.91 0.77
CA SER A 108 -12.24 3.11 1.58
C SER A 108 -11.91 1.73 1.02
N THR A 109 -12.77 1.16 0.18
CA THR A 109 -12.57 -0.13 -0.50
C THR A 109 -11.97 0.01 -1.90
N SER A 110 -11.63 1.21 -2.33
CA SER A 110 -10.98 1.43 -3.63
C SER A 110 -9.53 0.95 -3.58
N SER A 111 -9.03 0.44 -4.71
CA SER A 111 -7.60 0.10 -4.88
C SER A 111 -6.64 1.29 -4.72
N TRP A 112 -7.15 2.51 -4.67
CA TRP A 112 -6.39 3.75 -4.48
C TRP A 112 -6.42 4.27 -3.04
N ALA A 113 -7.18 3.59 -2.14
CA ALA A 113 -7.37 4.06 -0.78
C ALA A 113 -6.05 4.08 0.02
N ASP A 114 -5.23 3.07 -0.13
CA ASP A 114 -3.97 2.95 0.60
C ASP A 114 -2.92 3.94 0.07
N ASP A 115 -2.82 4.11 -1.25
CA ASP A 115 -1.98 5.15 -1.84
C ASP A 115 -2.40 6.56 -1.39
N ALA A 116 -3.71 6.80 -1.26
CA ALA A 116 -4.24 8.07 -0.76
C ALA A 116 -3.88 8.33 0.70
N LYS A 117 -3.93 7.31 1.57
CA LYS A 117 -3.51 7.41 2.98
C LYS A 117 -2.03 7.78 3.09
N VAL A 118 -1.16 7.07 2.37
CA VAL A 118 0.30 7.33 2.36
C VAL A 118 0.58 8.77 1.93
N LEU A 119 0.01 9.20 0.80
CA LEU A 119 0.22 10.55 0.29
C LEU A 119 -0.33 11.61 1.27
N ARG A 120 -1.48 11.36 1.91
CA ARG A 120 -2.06 12.24 2.93
C ARG A 120 -1.11 12.47 4.10
N VAL A 121 -0.48 11.40 4.61
CA VAL A 121 0.48 11.48 5.72
C VAL A 121 1.71 12.29 5.30
N GLN A 122 2.29 12.02 4.14
CA GLN A 122 3.45 12.75 3.62
C GLN A 122 3.18 14.24 3.52
N ILE A 123 2.02 14.64 2.98
CA ILE A 123 1.63 16.06 2.87
C ILE A 123 1.43 16.67 4.26
N ALA A 124 0.78 15.95 5.18
CA ALA A 124 0.54 16.42 6.54
C ALA A 124 1.85 16.65 7.31
N GLU A 125 2.84 15.75 7.17
CA GLU A 125 4.18 15.91 7.76
C GLU A 125 4.87 17.18 7.26
N GLU A 126 4.79 17.44 5.95
CA GLU A 126 5.36 18.68 5.41
C GLU A 126 4.66 19.93 5.95
N LEU A 127 3.33 19.93 6.08
CA LEU A 127 2.56 21.03 6.65
C LEU A 127 2.93 21.27 8.11
N VAL A 128 3.01 20.23 8.93
CA VAL A 128 3.43 20.34 10.34
C VAL A 128 4.85 20.86 10.46
N LYS A 129 5.78 20.37 9.65
CA LYS A 129 7.18 20.84 9.61
C LYS A 129 7.29 22.33 9.26
N ASN A 130 6.35 22.84 8.46
CA ASN A 130 6.28 24.23 8.05
C ASN A 130 5.41 25.11 8.97
N GLY A 131 5.09 24.65 10.18
CA GLY A 131 4.47 25.47 11.23
C GLY A 131 2.96 25.40 11.28
N LEU A 132 2.33 24.39 10.71
CA LEU A 132 0.87 24.16 10.74
C LEU A 132 0.56 22.89 11.59
N PRO A 133 0.64 22.99 12.92
CA PRO A 133 0.54 21.82 13.83
C PRO A 133 -0.87 21.18 13.85
N GLU A 134 -1.92 21.85 13.36
CA GLU A 134 -3.28 21.34 13.27
C GLU A 134 -3.40 20.14 12.30
N PHE A 135 -2.46 19.99 11.37
CA PHE A 135 -2.40 18.86 10.44
C PHE A 135 -1.78 17.60 11.05
N ARG A 136 -1.24 17.70 12.27
CA ARG A 136 -0.74 16.56 13.03
C ARG A 136 -1.79 15.46 13.24
N LYS A 137 -3.07 15.82 13.26
CA LYS A 137 -4.18 14.86 13.31
C LYS A 137 -4.15 13.82 12.17
N TYR A 138 -3.64 14.17 11.00
CA TYR A 138 -3.52 13.27 9.84
C TYR A 138 -2.28 12.39 9.92
N ILE A 139 -1.29 12.78 10.71
CA ILE A 139 -0.10 12.00 11.04
C ILE A 139 -0.43 11.10 12.25
N ASN A 140 -1.10 11.64 13.25
CA ASN A 140 -1.33 11.03 14.55
C ASN A 140 -2.45 9.98 14.55
N GLY A 141 -3.28 9.93 13.54
CA GLY A 141 -4.14 8.76 13.28
C GLY A 141 -3.33 7.48 13.08
N SER A 142 -2.01 7.60 12.87
CA SER A 142 -1.07 6.49 12.73
C SER A 142 0.14 6.53 13.68
N LEU A 143 0.46 7.65 14.37
CA LEU A 143 1.82 7.83 14.91
C LEU A 143 1.97 8.44 16.31
N GLU A 144 0.93 8.93 17.00
CA GLU A 144 1.09 9.60 18.30
C GLU A 144 1.62 8.72 19.45
N SER A 145 1.73 7.40 19.23
CA SER A 145 2.39 6.47 20.17
C SER A 145 3.85 6.17 19.81
N LEU A 146 4.45 6.84 18.82
CA LEU A 146 5.71 6.43 18.20
C LEU A 146 6.83 7.49 18.22
N GLU A 147 6.70 8.60 18.96
CA GLU A 147 7.82 9.51 19.20
C GLU A 147 8.93 8.80 19.99
N GLY A 148 9.84 8.16 19.29
CA GLY A 148 10.98 7.41 19.84
C GLY A 148 11.45 6.25 18.97
N LEU A 149 10.77 5.95 17.89
CA LEU A 149 11.10 4.84 17.00
C LEU A 149 11.56 5.35 15.62
N GLU A 150 12.71 6.03 15.59
CA GLU A 150 13.43 6.28 14.34
C GLU A 150 13.77 4.92 13.70
N GLY A 151 13.13 4.58 12.59
CA GLY A 151 13.39 3.36 11.82
C GLY A 151 12.18 2.50 11.46
N LEU A 152 10.95 2.98 11.65
CA LEU A 152 9.72 2.21 11.38
C LEU A 152 9.02 2.63 10.08
N GLU A 153 9.77 2.89 9.00
CA GLU A 153 9.22 3.17 7.65
C GLU A 153 8.42 2.02 7.03
N GLY A 154 8.17 0.95 7.75
CA GLY A 154 7.43 -0.23 7.29
C GLY A 154 6.13 -0.52 8.05
N LEU A 155 5.69 0.36 8.96
CA LEU A 155 4.48 0.11 9.76
C LEU A 155 3.19 0.24 8.96
N GLU A 156 3.18 1.04 7.89
CA GLU A 156 2.02 1.25 7.03
C GLU A 156 1.61 -0.01 6.25
N GLU A 157 2.58 -0.85 5.86
CA GLU A 157 2.30 -2.12 5.16
C GLU A 157 1.81 -3.25 6.08
N LEU A 158 1.82 -3.01 7.40
CA LEU A 158 1.49 -4.04 8.40
C LEU A 158 0.02 -4.12 8.76
N GLY A 159 -0.84 -3.22 8.23
CA GLY A 159 -2.23 -3.13 8.67
C GLY A 159 -2.35 -2.85 10.17
N LEU A 160 -1.32 -2.25 10.78
CA LEU A 160 -1.40 -1.67 12.12
C LEU A 160 -2.26 -0.39 12.11
N GLU A 161 -2.79 -0.02 10.93
CA GLU A 161 -3.81 1.02 10.76
C GLU A 161 -5.09 0.74 11.57
N ASP A 162 -5.37 -0.54 11.87
CA ASP A 162 -6.44 -0.93 12.80
C ASP A 162 -6.10 -0.59 14.28
N LEU A 163 -4.92 -0.05 14.55
CA LEU A 163 -4.61 0.57 15.85
C LEU A 163 -5.20 1.98 15.96
N HIS A 164 -6.42 2.16 15.41
CA HIS A 164 -7.11 3.45 15.38
C HIS A 164 -7.28 4.06 16.76
N PRO A 165 -6.86 5.34 16.96
CA PRO A 165 -7.22 6.11 18.15
C PRO A 165 -8.70 6.56 18.17
N GLU A 166 -9.47 6.36 17.08
CA GLU A 166 -10.84 6.86 16.94
C GLU A 166 -11.96 5.87 17.28
N GLU A 167 -11.69 4.60 17.50
CA GLU A 167 -12.65 3.78 18.21
C GLU A 167 -12.59 4.16 19.70
N ASN A 168 -13.73 4.56 20.28
CA ASN A 168 -13.94 4.76 21.71
C ASN A 168 -13.25 3.64 22.51
N ILE A 169 -11.96 3.82 22.78
CA ILE A 169 -11.26 2.96 23.73
C ILE A 169 -11.90 3.25 25.06
N ASP A 170 -12.40 2.22 25.72
CA ASP A 170 -12.87 2.33 27.09
C ASP A 170 -11.82 3.07 27.92
N PRO A 171 -12.13 4.24 28.53
CA PRO A 171 -11.16 5.01 29.30
C PRO A 171 -10.44 4.19 30.38
N GLU A 172 -11.09 3.15 30.91
CA GLU A 172 -10.47 2.21 31.84
C GLU A 172 -9.40 1.33 31.18
N LEU A 173 -9.64 0.92 29.94
CA LEU A 173 -8.67 0.17 29.12
C LEU A 173 -7.45 1.05 28.81
N GLU A 174 -7.67 2.29 28.38
CA GLU A 174 -6.60 3.24 28.09
C GLU A 174 -5.72 3.47 29.32
N LEU A 175 -6.34 3.72 30.48
CA LEU A 175 -5.62 3.88 31.74
C LEU A 175 -4.77 2.65 32.10
N LYS A 176 -5.30 1.45 31.89
CA LYS A 176 -4.56 0.18 32.11
C LYS A 176 -3.34 0.09 31.20
N LEU A 177 -3.44 0.48 29.92
CA LEU A 177 -2.36 0.45 28.96
C LEU A 177 -1.27 1.48 29.30
N VAL A 178 -1.65 2.69 29.66
CA VAL A 178 -0.71 3.72 30.11
C VAL A 178 0.03 3.26 31.37
N ALA A 179 -0.68 2.71 32.36
CA ALA A 179 -0.07 2.18 33.58
C ALA A 179 0.89 1.01 33.28
N LEU A 180 0.53 0.14 32.33
CA LEU A 180 1.34 -0.98 31.91
C LEU A 180 2.64 -0.54 31.26
N ASN A 181 2.57 0.42 30.34
CA ASN A 181 3.73 1.00 29.69
C ASN A 181 4.64 1.72 30.70
N ALA A 182 4.07 2.52 31.58
CA ALA A 182 4.82 3.18 32.65
C ALA A 182 5.53 2.15 33.55
N LEU A 183 4.86 1.08 33.91
CA LEU A 183 5.42 0.03 34.77
C LEU A 183 6.61 -0.69 34.10
N LEU A 184 6.50 -1.01 32.79
CA LEU A 184 7.60 -1.60 32.01
C LEU A 184 8.81 -0.68 31.95
N ASN A 185 8.60 0.62 31.81
CA ASN A 185 9.69 1.59 31.77
C ASN A 185 10.38 1.82 33.14
N VAL A 186 9.67 1.59 34.24
CA VAL A 186 10.20 1.80 35.61
C VAL A 186 10.82 0.53 36.16
N ASP A 187 10.20 -0.63 36.00
CA ASP A 187 10.68 -1.90 36.55
C ASP A 187 10.18 -3.07 35.65
N GLU A 188 10.95 -3.35 34.61
CA GLU A 188 10.63 -4.37 33.61
C GLU A 188 10.51 -5.78 34.23
N GLU A 189 11.33 -6.09 35.24
CA GLU A 189 11.29 -7.38 35.93
C GLU A 189 9.95 -7.65 36.61
N LYS A 190 9.37 -6.64 37.27
CA LYS A 190 8.08 -6.72 37.92
C LYS A 190 6.91 -6.58 36.93
N ALA A 191 7.10 -5.79 35.88
CA ALA A 191 6.09 -5.56 34.86
C ALA A 191 5.84 -6.80 34.00
N PHE A 192 6.92 -7.48 33.56
CA PHE A 192 6.82 -8.59 32.63
C PHE A 192 5.79 -9.66 33.04
N PRO A 193 5.74 -10.20 34.28
CA PRO A 193 4.73 -11.18 34.66
C PRO A 193 3.29 -10.67 34.59
N ILE A 194 3.09 -9.35 34.79
CA ILE A 194 1.76 -8.73 34.70
C ILE A 194 1.32 -8.68 33.25
N VAL A 195 2.20 -8.19 32.36
CA VAL A 195 1.90 -8.11 30.92
C VAL A 195 1.73 -9.51 30.33
N GLU A 196 2.61 -10.46 30.68
CA GLU A 196 2.48 -11.86 30.25
C GLU A 196 1.12 -12.45 30.66
N LYS A 197 0.65 -12.16 31.86
CA LYS A 197 -0.70 -12.61 32.30
C LYS A 197 -1.80 -12.01 31.45
N ILE A 198 -1.67 -10.74 31.06
CA ILE A 198 -2.65 -10.06 30.18
C ILE A 198 -2.68 -10.72 28.81
N VAL A 199 -1.54 -10.84 28.15
CA VAL A 199 -1.48 -11.40 26.78
C VAL A 199 -1.91 -12.87 26.71
N ARG A 200 -1.74 -13.64 27.81
CA ARG A 200 -2.14 -15.05 27.85
C ARG A 200 -3.59 -15.27 28.26
N LYS A 201 -4.18 -14.40 29.08
CA LYS A 201 -5.44 -14.67 29.79
C LYS A 201 -6.55 -13.66 29.56
N SER A 202 -6.27 -12.51 29.00
CA SER A 202 -7.33 -11.56 28.70
C SER A 202 -8.27 -12.11 27.61
N GLU A 203 -9.57 -12.03 27.83
CA GLU A 203 -10.58 -12.34 26.81
C GLU A 203 -10.66 -11.20 25.77
N ASP A 204 -10.29 -9.99 26.16
CA ASP A 204 -10.25 -8.82 25.28
C ASP A 204 -9.04 -8.87 24.35
N ALA A 205 -9.29 -9.12 23.06
CA ALA A 205 -8.27 -9.20 22.03
C ALA A 205 -7.57 -7.86 21.82
N LYS A 206 -8.28 -6.73 21.96
CA LYS A 206 -7.68 -5.38 21.84
C LYS A 206 -6.67 -5.15 22.98
N LEU A 207 -7.00 -5.56 24.20
CA LEU A 207 -6.06 -5.47 25.33
C LEU A 207 -4.84 -6.37 25.11
N ARG A 208 -5.04 -7.60 24.59
CA ARG A 208 -3.91 -8.50 24.27
C ARG A 208 -3.01 -7.90 23.21
N GLU A 209 -3.55 -7.42 22.11
CA GLU A 209 -2.82 -6.78 21.02
C GLU A 209 -1.96 -5.60 21.50
N ARG A 210 -2.56 -4.68 22.26
CA ARG A 210 -1.86 -3.52 22.83
C ARG A 210 -0.76 -3.95 23.82
N ALA A 211 -1.03 -4.96 24.64
CA ALA A 211 -0.03 -5.50 25.55
C ALA A 211 1.13 -6.18 24.77
N VAL A 212 0.85 -6.86 23.65
CA VAL A 212 1.87 -7.39 22.74
C VAL A 212 2.70 -6.28 22.14
N PHE A 213 2.07 -5.18 21.71
CA PHE A 213 2.79 -4.02 21.19
C PHE A 213 3.75 -3.41 22.23
N ILE A 214 3.28 -3.21 23.45
CA ILE A 214 4.11 -2.68 24.55
C ILE A 214 5.28 -3.62 24.87
N LEU A 215 5.03 -4.95 24.94
CA LEU A 215 6.10 -5.95 25.16
C LEU A 215 7.10 -6.02 24.01
N GLY A 216 6.66 -5.79 22.79
CA GLY A 216 7.52 -5.85 21.62
C GLY A 216 8.70 -4.89 21.67
N GLN A 217 8.53 -3.74 22.35
CA GLN A 217 9.55 -2.73 22.55
C GLN A 217 10.61 -3.14 23.57
N SER A 218 10.32 -4.12 24.44
CA SER A 218 11.23 -4.62 25.46
C SER A 218 12.36 -5.47 24.85
N LYS A 219 13.56 -5.34 25.39
CA LYS A 219 14.73 -6.16 25.03
C LYS A 219 14.87 -7.43 25.87
N ASP A 220 13.92 -7.69 26.77
CA ASP A 220 13.93 -8.89 27.61
C ASP A 220 13.88 -10.16 26.74
N SER A 221 14.73 -11.11 27.05
CA SER A 221 14.84 -12.37 26.32
C SER A 221 13.56 -13.23 26.42
N ARG A 222 12.75 -13.03 27.47
CA ARG A 222 11.45 -13.71 27.67
C ARG A 222 10.40 -13.31 26.64
N VAL A 223 10.57 -12.16 26.01
CA VAL A 223 9.61 -11.65 25.00
C VAL A 223 9.59 -12.51 23.75
N THR A 224 10.75 -12.94 23.22
CA THR A 224 10.80 -13.75 21.99
C THR A 224 9.96 -15.02 22.06
N PRO A 225 10.11 -15.89 23.07
CA PRO A 225 9.27 -17.11 23.17
C PRO A 225 7.79 -16.80 23.38
N LEU A 226 7.45 -15.72 24.09
CA LEU A 226 6.07 -15.31 24.26
C LEU A 226 5.45 -14.83 22.93
N MET A 227 6.16 -14.00 22.18
CA MET A 227 5.72 -13.57 20.82
C MET A 227 5.57 -14.77 19.89
N ALA A 228 6.49 -15.74 19.95
CA ALA A 228 6.43 -16.97 19.17
C ALA A 228 5.15 -17.77 19.44
N GLU A 229 4.76 -17.87 20.71
CA GLU A 229 3.52 -18.56 21.11
C GLU A 229 2.28 -17.83 20.60
N LEU A 230 2.21 -16.50 20.77
CA LEU A 230 1.08 -15.69 20.33
C LEU A 230 0.95 -15.68 18.81
N ALA A 231 2.03 -15.50 18.09
CA ALA A 231 2.06 -15.53 16.63
C ALA A 231 1.55 -16.87 16.06
N ALA A 232 1.83 -17.98 16.75
CA ALA A 232 1.42 -19.30 16.30
C ALA A 232 -0.01 -19.66 16.72
N LYS A 233 -0.49 -19.20 17.89
CA LYS A 233 -1.64 -19.81 18.55
C LYS A 233 -2.75 -18.86 18.97
N ASP A 234 -2.55 -17.53 18.96
CA ASP A 234 -3.63 -16.63 19.37
C ASP A 234 -4.86 -16.80 18.47
N SER A 235 -6.03 -16.69 19.03
CA SER A 235 -7.29 -16.82 18.31
C SER A 235 -7.65 -15.57 17.50
N ASP A 236 -7.08 -14.43 17.83
CA ASP A 236 -7.31 -13.16 17.14
C ASP A 236 -6.17 -12.86 16.17
N LEU A 237 -6.52 -12.57 14.90
CA LEU A 237 -5.55 -12.34 13.83
C LEU A 237 -4.69 -11.11 14.10
N ARG A 238 -5.22 -10.05 14.70
CA ARG A 238 -4.48 -8.81 15.01
C ARG A 238 -3.38 -9.07 16.04
N VAL A 239 -3.68 -9.89 17.06
CA VAL A 239 -2.68 -10.31 18.06
C VAL A 239 -1.56 -11.12 17.39
N LYS A 240 -1.90 -12.06 16.49
CA LYS A 240 -0.93 -12.80 15.68
C LYS A 240 -0.06 -11.87 14.84
N GLU A 241 -0.67 -10.95 14.10
CA GLU A 241 0.02 -9.99 13.24
C GLU A 241 1.00 -9.13 14.02
N CYS A 242 0.55 -8.57 15.15
CA CYS A 242 1.40 -7.77 16.04
C CYS A 242 2.61 -8.58 16.56
N ALA A 243 2.38 -9.83 16.96
CA ALA A 243 3.45 -10.72 17.42
C ALA A 243 4.45 -11.07 16.28
N ILE A 244 3.95 -11.33 15.07
CA ILE A 244 4.78 -11.58 13.87
C ILE A 244 5.63 -10.37 13.54
N PHE A 245 5.05 -9.17 13.59
CA PHE A 245 5.78 -7.93 13.37
C PHE A 245 6.97 -7.80 14.32
N TRP A 246 6.72 -7.91 15.62
CA TRP A 246 7.78 -7.78 16.61
C TRP A 246 8.85 -8.88 16.53
N LEU A 247 8.48 -10.12 16.17
CA LEU A 247 9.46 -11.16 15.84
C LEU A 247 10.31 -10.78 14.62
N GLY A 248 9.69 -10.16 13.60
CA GLY A 248 10.40 -9.68 12.42
C GLY A 248 11.42 -8.56 12.71
N GLN A 249 11.08 -7.67 13.66
CA GLN A 249 12.00 -6.60 14.12
C GLN A 249 13.19 -7.13 14.92
N ARG A 250 13.03 -8.29 15.57
CA ARG A 250 14.12 -8.98 16.29
C ARG A 250 14.99 -9.72 15.30
N LYS A 251 16.12 -9.17 14.93
CA LYS A 251 17.05 -9.74 13.93
C LYS A 251 17.84 -10.97 14.41
N ASP A 252 17.38 -11.63 15.48
CA ASP A 252 18.00 -12.83 16.00
C ASP A 252 17.55 -14.10 15.24
N LYS A 253 18.37 -15.15 15.36
CA LYS A 253 18.13 -16.41 14.66
C LYS A 253 16.87 -17.14 15.14
N GLU A 254 16.56 -17.06 16.42
CA GLU A 254 15.42 -17.77 17.03
C GLU A 254 14.09 -17.21 16.51
N SER A 255 13.99 -15.88 16.46
CA SER A 255 12.81 -15.19 15.88
C SER A 255 12.61 -15.58 14.41
N LEU A 256 13.67 -15.56 13.59
CA LEU A 256 13.56 -15.96 12.19
C LEU A 256 13.15 -17.44 12.05
N ASP A 257 13.78 -18.35 12.80
CA ASP A 257 13.46 -19.78 12.75
C ASP A 257 11.99 -20.05 13.16
N THR A 258 11.47 -19.25 14.07
CA THR A 258 10.07 -19.29 14.48
C THR A 258 9.13 -18.83 13.36
N LEU A 259 9.40 -17.66 12.76
CA LEU A 259 8.61 -17.14 11.65
C LEU A 259 8.57 -18.11 10.46
N LEU A 260 9.69 -18.75 10.14
CA LEU A 260 9.76 -19.77 9.08
C LEU A 260 8.85 -20.97 9.39
N LYS A 261 8.85 -21.46 10.63
CA LYS A 261 7.98 -22.58 11.06
C LYS A 261 6.50 -22.21 11.00
N ILE A 262 6.16 -20.97 11.42
CA ILE A 262 4.77 -20.48 11.36
C ILE A 262 4.30 -20.47 9.90
N TYR A 263 5.13 -19.94 8.98
CA TYR A 263 4.77 -19.90 7.56
C TYR A 263 4.46 -21.26 6.97
N ASP A 264 5.23 -22.29 7.33
CA ASP A 264 5.07 -23.64 6.79
C ASP A 264 3.74 -24.31 7.18
N THR A 265 3.09 -23.82 8.22
CA THR A 265 1.82 -24.37 8.75
C THR A 265 0.64 -23.41 8.61
N GLU A 266 0.91 -22.14 8.27
CA GLU A 266 -0.13 -21.13 8.18
C GLU A 266 -0.94 -21.27 6.88
N THR A 267 -2.25 -21.08 6.99
CA THR A 267 -3.18 -21.13 5.86
C THR A 267 -3.89 -19.80 5.61
N ASP A 268 -3.89 -18.91 6.59
CA ASP A 268 -4.49 -17.59 6.44
C ASP A 268 -3.59 -16.70 5.60
N THR A 269 -4.14 -16.17 4.49
CA THR A 269 -3.41 -15.35 3.51
C THR A 269 -2.92 -14.06 4.15
N ARG A 270 -3.70 -13.43 5.00
CA ARG A 270 -3.35 -12.20 5.70
C ARG A 270 -2.13 -12.41 6.62
N ILE A 271 -2.12 -13.51 7.37
CA ILE A 271 -0.96 -13.87 8.22
C ILE A 271 0.27 -14.20 7.36
N LYS A 272 0.10 -14.92 6.23
CA LYS A 272 1.19 -15.17 5.29
C LYS A 272 1.81 -13.88 4.75
N GLU A 273 1.01 -12.87 4.42
CA GLU A 273 1.52 -11.56 3.98
C GLU A 273 2.40 -10.91 5.04
N LYS A 274 1.97 -10.90 6.31
CA LYS A 274 2.78 -10.36 7.41
C LYS A 274 4.10 -11.13 7.60
N LEU A 275 4.08 -12.43 7.39
CA LEU A 275 5.29 -13.26 7.42
C LEU A 275 6.24 -12.94 6.27
N LEU A 276 5.71 -12.74 5.05
CA LEU A 276 6.50 -12.32 3.90
C LEU A 276 7.17 -10.96 4.12
N PHE A 277 6.43 -10.01 4.69
CA PHE A 277 7.00 -8.74 5.11
C PHE A 277 8.11 -8.92 6.14
N ALA A 278 7.87 -9.69 7.21
CA ALA A 278 8.89 -9.97 8.22
C ALA A 278 10.16 -10.62 7.62
N PHE A 279 10.01 -11.49 6.62
CA PHE A 279 11.16 -12.05 5.89
C PHE A 279 11.89 -11.00 5.07
N SER A 280 11.19 -10.07 4.44
CA SER A 280 11.81 -9.01 3.63
C SER A 280 12.65 -8.04 4.47
N GLN A 281 12.22 -7.77 5.71
CA GLN A 281 12.96 -6.93 6.65
C GLN A 281 14.19 -7.64 7.23
N ASN A 282 14.23 -8.97 7.17
CA ASN A 282 15.36 -9.77 7.66
C ASN A 282 16.38 -9.98 6.54
N LYS A 283 17.49 -9.24 6.60
CA LYS A 283 18.56 -9.28 5.57
C LYS A 283 19.41 -10.55 5.57
N SER A 284 19.02 -11.61 6.31
CA SER A 284 19.76 -12.87 6.34
C SER A 284 19.56 -13.67 5.05
N LYS A 285 20.59 -14.43 4.67
CA LYS A 285 20.52 -15.35 3.54
C LYS A 285 19.33 -16.33 3.65
N LYS A 286 19.03 -16.80 4.86
CA LYS A 286 17.95 -17.77 5.11
C LYS A 286 16.56 -17.18 4.86
N ALA A 287 16.31 -15.94 5.25
CA ALA A 287 15.05 -15.25 4.96
C ALA A 287 14.87 -15.03 3.46
N ARG A 288 15.93 -14.60 2.77
CA ARG A 288 15.93 -14.42 1.32
C ARG A 288 15.69 -15.73 0.56
N GLU A 289 16.36 -16.82 0.96
CA GLU A 289 16.13 -18.15 0.38
C GLU A 289 14.68 -18.60 0.55
N LYS A 290 14.06 -18.30 1.71
CA LYS A 290 12.64 -18.59 1.93
C LYS A 290 11.73 -17.78 1.01
N LEU A 291 11.97 -16.46 0.86
CA LEU A 291 11.21 -15.63 -0.09
C LEU A 291 11.33 -16.14 -1.53
N LEU A 292 12.53 -16.53 -1.94
CA LEU A 292 12.78 -17.13 -3.26
C LEU A 292 12.06 -18.45 -3.46
N ASP A 293 12.03 -19.31 -2.45
CA ASP A 293 11.29 -20.56 -2.47
C ASP A 293 9.78 -20.32 -2.60
N ILE A 294 9.23 -19.41 -1.79
CA ILE A 294 7.82 -19.02 -1.86
C ILE A 294 7.47 -18.48 -3.25
N ALA A 295 8.26 -17.55 -3.77
CA ALA A 295 8.03 -16.97 -5.09
C ALA A 295 7.97 -18.01 -6.22
N LYS A 296 8.76 -19.08 -6.09
CA LYS A 296 8.83 -20.16 -7.10
C LYS A 296 7.75 -21.22 -6.88
N ASN A 297 7.51 -21.63 -5.66
CA ASN A 297 6.94 -22.95 -5.36
C ASN A 297 5.67 -22.90 -4.50
N ASP A 298 5.32 -21.77 -3.87
CA ASP A 298 4.13 -21.73 -3.00
C ASP A 298 2.86 -22.04 -3.81
N LYS A 299 1.94 -22.75 -3.19
CA LYS A 299 0.64 -23.11 -3.79
C LYS A 299 -0.27 -21.89 -3.88
N ASP A 300 -0.11 -20.96 -2.96
CA ASP A 300 -0.85 -19.71 -2.92
C ASP A 300 -0.24 -18.71 -3.92
N MET A 301 -1.03 -18.35 -4.92
CA MET A 301 -0.59 -17.46 -5.98
C MET A 301 -0.33 -16.05 -5.47
N GLU A 302 -1.12 -15.58 -4.52
CA GLU A 302 -0.97 -14.27 -3.91
C GLU A 302 0.32 -14.18 -3.09
N ALA A 303 0.62 -15.22 -2.30
CA ALA A 303 1.90 -15.33 -1.62
C ALA A 303 3.10 -15.29 -2.58
N ARG A 304 2.99 -15.95 -3.75
CA ARG A 304 4.03 -15.88 -4.80
C ARG A 304 4.22 -14.47 -5.34
N GLU A 305 3.12 -13.75 -5.64
CA GLU A 305 3.17 -12.38 -6.14
C GLU A 305 3.78 -11.41 -5.12
N LYS A 306 3.41 -11.53 -3.86
CA LYS A 306 3.99 -10.75 -2.76
C LYS A 306 5.47 -11.07 -2.54
N ALA A 307 5.86 -12.34 -2.59
CA ALA A 307 7.26 -12.71 -2.46
C ALA A 307 8.12 -12.15 -3.62
N ILE A 308 7.62 -12.16 -4.86
CA ILE A 308 8.28 -11.54 -6.02
C ILE A 308 8.45 -10.03 -5.80
N PHE A 309 7.43 -9.35 -5.26
CA PHE A 309 7.50 -7.93 -4.94
C PHE A 309 8.63 -7.66 -3.93
N TRP A 310 8.64 -8.36 -2.79
CA TRP A 310 9.65 -8.16 -1.74
C TRP A 310 11.07 -8.48 -2.19
N ILE A 311 11.25 -9.50 -3.03
CA ILE A 311 12.55 -9.81 -3.62
C ILE A 311 13.00 -8.66 -4.55
N GLY A 312 12.07 -8.09 -5.31
CA GLY A 312 12.34 -6.97 -6.23
C GLY A 312 12.83 -5.70 -5.51
N GLU A 313 12.37 -5.47 -4.28
CA GLU A 313 12.79 -4.32 -3.47
C GLU A 313 14.27 -4.35 -3.05
N GLU A 314 14.93 -5.49 -3.11
CA GLU A 314 16.37 -5.57 -2.83
C GLU A 314 17.26 -4.80 -3.84
N LYS A 315 16.75 -4.45 -5.01
CA LYS A 315 17.37 -3.61 -6.06
C LYS A 315 18.83 -3.98 -6.44
N ASN A 316 19.22 -5.24 -6.23
CA ASN A 316 20.53 -5.73 -6.63
C ASN A 316 20.49 -6.49 -7.95
N GLU A 317 21.64 -6.65 -8.61
CA GLU A 317 21.72 -7.29 -9.94
C GLU A 317 21.45 -8.79 -9.93
N GLU A 318 21.72 -9.48 -8.83
CA GLU A 318 21.44 -10.91 -8.69
C GLU A 318 19.95 -11.19 -8.74
N VAL A 319 19.14 -10.29 -8.11
CA VAL A 319 17.68 -10.38 -8.17
C VAL A 319 17.15 -10.27 -9.59
N LEU A 320 17.74 -9.41 -10.41
CA LEU A 320 17.34 -9.29 -11.82
C LEU A 320 17.48 -10.60 -12.58
N ASP A 321 18.59 -11.32 -12.39
CA ASP A 321 18.82 -12.60 -13.04
C ASP A 321 17.79 -13.65 -12.57
N ILE A 322 17.48 -13.67 -11.27
CA ILE A 322 16.48 -14.56 -10.69
C ILE A 322 15.09 -14.26 -11.26
N LEU A 323 14.68 -12.99 -11.31
CA LEU A 323 13.38 -12.58 -11.85
C LEU A 323 13.25 -12.90 -13.33
N SER A 324 14.32 -12.71 -14.12
CA SER A 324 14.35 -13.06 -15.54
C SER A 324 14.23 -14.57 -15.77
N ASP A 325 14.93 -15.37 -14.98
CA ASP A 325 14.83 -16.82 -15.03
C ASP A 325 13.40 -17.30 -14.69
N MET A 326 12.82 -16.77 -13.62
CA MET A 326 11.45 -17.07 -13.22
C MET A 326 10.42 -16.64 -14.28
N TYR A 327 10.62 -15.48 -14.91
CA TYR A 327 9.76 -14.97 -15.98
C TYR A 327 9.72 -15.94 -17.16
N SER A 328 10.88 -16.46 -17.55
CA SER A 328 11.01 -17.39 -18.68
C SER A 328 10.37 -18.77 -18.42
N LYS A 329 10.18 -19.13 -17.16
CA LYS A 329 9.70 -20.45 -16.72
C LYS A 329 8.21 -20.47 -16.34
N THR A 330 7.52 -19.34 -16.34
CA THR A 330 6.10 -19.26 -16.00
C THR A 330 5.26 -18.77 -17.17
N ASP A 331 4.08 -19.36 -17.35
CA ASP A 331 3.03 -18.84 -18.24
C ASP A 331 1.99 -18.00 -17.52
N ASN A 332 2.10 -17.87 -16.19
CA ASN A 332 1.14 -17.08 -15.41
C ASN A 332 1.35 -15.58 -15.66
N VAL A 333 0.33 -14.96 -16.27
CA VAL A 333 0.34 -13.54 -16.67
C VAL A 333 0.50 -12.60 -15.47
N ASN A 334 -0.11 -12.90 -14.33
CA ASN A 334 -0.02 -12.06 -13.14
C ASN A 334 1.39 -12.08 -12.55
N LEU A 335 2.00 -13.27 -12.42
CA LEU A 335 3.38 -13.38 -12.00
C LEU A 335 4.33 -12.64 -12.95
N LYS A 336 4.13 -12.78 -14.27
CA LYS A 336 4.89 -12.03 -15.28
C LYS A 336 4.76 -10.53 -15.10
N LYS A 337 3.52 -10.02 -14.90
CA LYS A 337 3.27 -8.59 -14.61
C LYS A 337 4.02 -8.11 -13.37
N ARG A 338 3.99 -8.91 -12.29
CA ARG A 338 4.69 -8.57 -11.04
C ARG A 338 6.21 -8.53 -11.25
N MET A 339 6.78 -9.50 -12.00
CA MET A 339 8.21 -9.51 -12.31
C MET A 339 8.62 -8.33 -13.19
N ILE A 340 7.84 -7.97 -14.22
CA ILE A 340 8.07 -6.77 -15.04
C ILE A 340 8.12 -5.54 -14.14
N PHE A 341 7.15 -5.39 -13.23
CA PHE A 341 7.12 -4.30 -12.28
C PHE A 341 8.40 -4.29 -11.42
N SER A 342 8.73 -5.39 -10.76
CA SER A 342 9.91 -5.48 -9.89
C SER A 342 11.22 -5.19 -10.63
N ILE A 343 11.38 -5.68 -11.89
CA ILE A 343 12.54 -5.36 -12.72
C ILE A 343 12.57 -3.85 -13.04
N SER A 344 11.42 -3.23 -13.32
CA SER A 344 11.33 -1.80 -13.69
C SER A 344 11.70 -0.86 -12.53
N GLN A 345 11.51 -1.28 -11.28
CA GLN A 345 11.91 -0.51 -10.09
C GLN A 345 13.43 -0.48 -9.88
N ASN A 346 14.15 -1.42 -10.49
CA ASN A 346 15.62 -1.41 -10.52
C ASN A 346 16.10 -0.49 -11.66
N LYS A 347 16.62 0.68 -11.31
CA LYS A 347 17.01 1.72 -12.28
C LYS A 347 18.37 1.48 -12.95
N SER A 348 18.96 0.28 -12.85
CA SER A 348 20.25 -0.05 -13.46
C SER A 348 20.13 -0.25 -14.96
N ASP A 349 21.23 -0.01 -15.68
CA ASP A 349 21.31 -0.31 -17.13
C ASP A 349 21.04 -1.79 -17.43
N LYS A 350 21.39 -2.70 -16.51
CA LYS A 350 21.09 -4.12 -16.62
C LYS A 350 19.59 -4.39 -16.63
N ALA A 351 18.83 -3.73 -15.77
CA ALA A 351 17.36 -3.84 -15.73
C ALA A 351 16.72 -3.35 -17.04
N ILE A 352 17.21 -2.23 -17.57
CA ILE A 352 16.72 -1.69 -18.85
C ILE A 352 16.99 -2.66 -20.01
N LYS A 353 18.21 -3.17 -20.13
CA LYS A 353 18.56 -4.18 -21.15
C LYS A 353 17.70 -5.43 -21.03
N MET A 354 17.45 -5.87 -19.80
CA MET A 354 16.59 -7.02 -19.53
C MET A 354 15.14 -6.76 -19.97
N LEU A 355 14.57 -5.61 -19.67
CA LEU A 355 13.22 -5.24 -20.13
C LEU A 355 13.15 -5.17 -21.66
N ILE A 356 14.17 -4.62 -22.33
CA ILE A 356 14.24 -4.60 -23.81
C ILE A 356 14.25 -6.03 -24.36
N GLU A 357 15.07 -6.92 -23.80
CA GLU A 357 15.12 -8.32 -24.23
C GLU A 357 13.81 -9.07 -23.98
N LEU A 358 13.15 -8.80 -22.86
CA LEU A 358 11.81 -9.34 -22.57
C LEU A 358 10.80 -8.82 -23.59
N ALA A 359 10.79 -7.51 -23.90
CA ALA A 359 9.88 -6.93 -24.89
C ALA A 359 10.06 -7.54 -26.29
N LYS A 360 11.30 -7.85 -26.70
CA LYS A 360 11.59 -8.49 -27.99
C LYS A 360 11.05 -9.92 -28.07
N LYS A 361 11.06 -10.66 -26.94
CA LYS A 361 10.69 -12.09 -26.88
C LYS A 361 9.24 -12.34 -26.51
N GLU A 362 8.61 -11.39 -25.80
CA GLU A 362 7.24 -11.57 -25.28
C GLU A 362 6.23 -11.58 -26.44
N LYS A 363 5.33 -12.56 -26.39
CA LYS A 363 4.25 -12.76 -27.37
C LYS A 363 2.93 -12.17 -26.89
N ASP A 364 2.71 -12.13 -25.60
CA ASP A 364 1.51 -11.53 -25.03
C ASP A 364 1.57 -10.00 -25.20
N TYR A 365 0.57 -9.46 -25.89
CA TYR A 365 0.51 -8.06 -26.25
C TYR A 365 0.40 -7.14 -25.03
N GLU A 366 -0.37 -7.53 -24.01
CA GLU A 366 -0.55 -6.71 -22.80
C GLU A 366 0.72 -6.70 -21.93
N LEU A 367 1.41 -7.82 -21.81
CA LEU A 367 2.72 -7.88 -21.14
C LEU A 367 3.74 -7.03 -21.88
N LYS A 368 3.79 -7.15 -23.21
CA LYS A 368 4.70 -6.34 -24.04
C LYS A 368 4.43 -4.85 -23.89
N LYS A 369 3.15 -4.45 -23.88
CA LYS A 369 2.71 -3.08 -23.67
C LYS A 369 3.13 -2.55 -22.29
N GLN A 370 3.00 -3.36 -21.24
CA GLN A 370 3.47 -3.02 -19.90
C GLN A 370 4.99 -2.79 -19.86
N ILE A 371 5.78 -3.66 -20.52
CA ILE A 371 7.23 -3.49 -20.59
C ILE A 371 7.59 -2.18 -21.32
N VAL A 372 6.96 -1.92 -22.46
CA VAL A 372 7.15 -0.69 -23.25
C VAL A 372 6.81 0.56 -22.42
N PHE A 373 5.72 0.50 -21.63
CA PHE A 373 5.36 1.56 -20.69
C PHE A 373 6.49 1.85 -19.69
N TRP A 374 7.01 0.83 -19.00
CA TRP A 374 8.08 1.01 -18.02
C TRP A 374 9.40 1.47 -18.65
N LEU A 375 9.74 1.01 -19.86
CA LEU A 375 10.87 1.53 -20.61
C LEU A 375 10.73 3.02 -20.91
N GLY A 376 9.53 3.49 -21.23
CA GLY A 376 9.23 4.92 -21.43
C GLY A 376 9.43 5.77 -20.17
N GLN A 377 9.16 5.18 -18.98
CA GLN A 377 9.37 5.89 -17.70
C GLN A 377 10.85 5.98 -17.28
N SER A 378 11.72 5.12 -17.83
CA SER A 378 13.12 5.00 -17.39
C SER A 378 14.02 6.18 -17.73
N LYS A 379 13.65 7.02 -18.72
CA LYS A 379 14.48 8.09 -19.29
C LYS A 379 15.88 7.64 -19.77
N ASN A 380 16.06 6.33 -19.98
CA ASN A 380 17.32 5.74 -20.41
C ASN A 380 17.47 5.84 -21.93
N LYS A 381 18.70 6.09 -22.42
CA LYS A 381 18.98 6.26 -23.86
C LYS A 381 18.72 4.98 -24.66
N GLU A 382 19.12 3.81 -24.15
CA GLU A 382 18.88 2.53 -24.83
C GLU A 382 17.39 2.22 -24.93
N ALA A 383 16.62 2.54 -23.88
CA ALA A 383 15.16 2.43 -23.90
C ALA A 383 14.55 3.34 -24.97
N LEU A 384 15.03 4.60 -25.08
CA LEU A 384 14.54 5.55 -26.07
C LEU A 384 14.78 5.04 -27.51
N GLU A 385 15.96 4.52 -27.80
CA GLU A 385 16.25 3.96 -29.13
C GLU A 385 15.36 2.75 -29.44
N PHE A 386 15.16 1.86 -28.48
CA PHE A 386 14.26 0.74 -28.64
C PHE A 386 12.79 1.17 -28.89
N LEU A 387 12.33 2.21 -28.20
CA LEU A 387 10.98 2.75 -28.41
C LEU A 387 10.82 3.37 -29.81
N LYS A 388 11.85 4.04 -30.36
CA LYS A 388 11.85 4.53 -31.74
C LYS A 388 11.75 3.35 -32.73
N GLU A 389 12.53 2.29 -32.54
CA GLU A 389 12.45 1.09 -33.40
C GLU A 389 11.05 0.48 -33.45
N ILE A 390 10.29 0.53 -32.35
CA ILE A 390 8.90 0.04 -32.32
C ILE A 390 7.97 0.91 -33.17
N ILE A 391 8.20 2.22 -33.21
CA ILE A 391 7.33 3.17 -33.93
C ILE A 391 7.62 3.14 -35.45
N GLU A 392 8.89 2.89 -35.82
CA GLU A 392 9.34 2.89 -37.21
C GLU A 392 9.02 1.57 -37.96
N LYS A 393 8.67 0.50 -37.26
CA LYS A 393 8.22 -0.79 -37.82
C LYS A 393 6.74 -0.87 -38.02
#